data_aacb42351453fb7b1b273cd309060676
#
_entry.id   aacb42351453fb7b1b273cd309060676
#
_cell.length_a   1.000
_cell.length_b   1.000
_cell.length_c   1.000
_cell.angle_alpha   90.00
_cell.angle_beta   90.00
_cell.angle_gamma   90.00
#
_symmetry.space_group_name_H-M   'P 1'
#
loop_
_entity.id
_entity.type
_entity.pdbx_description
1 polymer ?
#
loop_
_entity_poly.entity_id
_entity_poly.type
_entity_poly.pdbx_seq_one_letter_code
_entity_poly.pdbx_strand_id
1 'polypeptide(L)'
;MIIWLASYPKSGNTYVRAFLSAYYFSENGEFDFSQISSIDQFPHEKFFKQHVNGINEASKQWIPIQKEINKDKKIRFFKTHSFLGNYKGNQFTSSETTLGAIYVVRDPRNVLSSLKNHYSFDDNEALKMITDKTRSLMSNNGSHASLTYISSWAENYLSWFKNSQFRRLFVKYEDLITNKYE
;
A
#
# COMPACT_ATOMS: atom_id res chain seq x y z
N MET A 1 12.46 -9.28 -7.47
CA MET A 1 12.43 -8.66 -6.12
C MET A 1 11.44 -7.50 -6.11
N ILE A 2 10.74 -7.30 -5.01
CA ILE A 2 9.67 -6.29 -4.89
C ILE A 2 10.21 -5.00 -4.28
N ILE A 3 9.82 -3.86 -4.87
CA ILE A 3 9.91 -2.53 -4.25
C ILE A 3 8.49 -2.10 -3.90
N TRP A 4 8.23 -1.89 -2.62
CA TRP A 4 6.92 -1.48 -2.15
C TRP A 4 6.72 0.03 -2.29
N LEU A 5 5.65 0.46 -2.95
CA LEU A 5 5.10 1.80 -2.83
C LEU A 5 3.99 1.76 -1.77
N ALA A 6 4.38 2.01 -0.54
CA ALA A 6 3.54 1.85 0.64
C ALA A 6 3.01 3.18 1.17
N SER A 7 1.85 3.15 1.77
CA SER A 7 1.26 4.29 2.49
C SER A 7 0.02 3.87 3.26
N TYR A 8 -0.38 4.66 4.23
CA TYR A 8 -1.76 4.60 4.73
C TYR A 8 -2.73 5.09 3.61
N PRO A 9 -4.00 4.61 3.56
CA PRO A 9 -4.98 5.14 2.60
C PRO A 9 -5.07 6.67 2.63
N LYS A 10 -5.29 7.29 1.47
CA LYS A 10 -5.42 8.75 1.29
C LYS A 10 -4.16 9.59 1.60
N SER A 11 -2.98 8.96 1.66
CA SER A 11 -1.70 9.64 1.90
C SER A 11 -0.94 10.05 0.64
N GLY A 12 -1.58 10.00 -0.55
CA GLY A 12 -0.94 10.44 -1.81
C GLY A 12 -0.25 9.33 -2.61
N ASN A 13 -0.50 8.06 -2.28
CA ASN A 13 0.07 6.91 -3.01
C ASN A 13 -0.17 7.00 -4.52
N THR A 14 -1.37 7.38 -4.95
CA THR A 14 -1.73 7.52 -6.37
C THR A 14 -0.86 8.57 -7.08
N TYR A 15 -0.54 9.68 -6.40
CA TYR A 15 0.33 10.72 -6.97
C TYR A 15 1.74 10.19 -7.24
N VAL A 16 2.36 9.55 -6.24
CA VAL A 16 3.70 8.97 -6.41
C VAL A 16 3.69 7.80 -7.40
N ARG A 17 2.62 7.01 -7.39
CA ARG A 17 2.43 5.91 -8.35
C ARG A 17 2.36 6.43 -9.79
N ALA A 18 1.61 7.51 -10.03
CA ALA A 18 1.53 8.16 -11.33
C ALA A 18 2.89 8.70 -11.79
N PHE A 19 3.61 9.38 -10.88
CA PHE A 19 4.96 9.87 -11.14
C PHE A 19 5.93 8.73 -11.52
N LEU A 20 5.98 7.66 -10.73
CA LEU A 20 6.83 6.51 -11.02
C LEU A 20 6.39 5.79 -12.31
N SER A 21 5.09 5.75 -12.60
CA SER A 21 4.59 5.15 -13.83
C SER A 21 5.04 5.95 -15.06
N ALA A 22 4.94 7.27 -15.02
CA ALA A 22 5.46 8.13 -16.10
C ALA A 22 6.97 8.00 -16.27
N TYR A 23 7.71 7.99 -15.15
CA TYR A 23 9.16 7.93 -15.18
C TYR A 23 9.71 6.60 -15.73
N TYR A 24 9.10 5.46 -15.37
CA TYR A 24 9.63 4.14 -15.74
C TYR A 24 8.95 3.49 -16.94
N PHE A 25 7.74 3.89 -17.30
CA PHE A 25 6.93 3.18 -18.31
C PHE A 25 6.39 4.09 -19.43
N SER A 26 6.64 5.40 -19.36
CA SER A 26 6.32 6.32 -20.47
C SER A 26 7.54 6.52 -21.37
N GLU A 27 7.32 6.62 -22.68
CA GLU A 27 8.39 6.91 -23.64
C GLU A 27 8.81 8.38 -23.63
N ASN A 28 7.89 9.29 -23.30
CA ASN A 28 8.10 10.74 -23.33
C ASN A 28 8.11 11.39 -21.94
N GLY A 29 7.97 10.60 -20.87
CA GLY A 29 7.88 11.10 -19.48
C GLY A 29 6.53 11.69 -19.10
N GLU A 30 5.53 11.70 -20.00
CA GLU A 30 4.19 12.14 -19.70
C GLU A 30 3.36 11.02 -19.07
N PHE A 31 2.52 11.40 -18.11
CA PHE A 31 1.63 10.44 -17.44
C PHE A 31 0.34 10.26 -18.21
N ASP A 32 -0.02 9.01 -18.48
CA ASP A 32 -1.35 8.60 -18.90
C ASP A 32 -1.95 7.63 -17.87
N PHE A 33 -3.27 7.72 -17.62
CA PHE A 33 -3.94 6.89 -16.63
C PHE A 33 -3.87 5.38 -16.93
N SER A 34 -3.71 4.98 -18.18
CA SER A 34 -3.51 3.57 -18.56
C SER A 34 -2.22 2.99 -17.95
N GLN A 35 -1.19 3.83 -17.78
CA GLN A 35 0.10 3.43 -17.22
C GLN A 35 0.06 3.14 -15.72
N ILE A 36 -0.97 3.60 -15.00
CA ILE A 36 -1.07 3.36 -13.56
C ILE A 36 -1.14 1.86 -13.23
N SER A 37 -1.67 1.07 -14.14
CA SER A 37 -1.72 -0.40 -14.02
C SER A 37 -0.36 -1.08 -14.11
N SER A 38 0.69 -0.38 -14.57
CA SER A 38 2.08 -0.90 -14.61
C SER A 38 2.67 -1.11 -13.21
N ILE A 39 2.11 -0.42 -12.21
CA ILE A 39 2.42 -0.67 -10.80
C ILE A 39 1.19 -1.27 -10.14
N ASP A 40 1.13 -2.58 -10.08
CA ASP A 40 0.00 -3.32 -9.49
C ASP A 40 -0.17 -3.07 -7.99
N GLN A 41 -1.39 -3.33 -7.51
CA GLN A 41 -1.66 -3.36 -6.07
C GLN A 41 -1.46 -4.77 -5.52
N PHE A 42 -0.81 -4.87 -4.37
CA PHE A 42 -0.73 -6.11 -3.60
C PHE A 42 -1.10 -5.84 -2.12
N PRO A 43 -1.91 -6.69 -1.48
CA PRO A 43 -2.61 -7.86 -2.02
C PRO A 43 -3.72 -7.48 -3.01
N HIS A 44 -3.96 -8.34 -3.98
CA HIS A 44 -5.08 -8.23 -4.91
C HIS A 44 -5.52 -9.65 -5.32
N GLU A 45 -6.83 -9.85 -5.51
CA GLU A 45 -7.42 -11.16 -5.81
C GLU A 45 -6.79 -11.90 -7.00
N LYS A 46 -6.35 -11.17 -8.03
CA LYS A 46 -5.71 -11.74 -9.22
C LYS A 46 -4.44 -12.56 -8.94
N PHE A 47 -3.83 -12.39 -7.77
CA PHE A 47 -2.63 -13.15 -7.38
C PHE A 47 -2.96 -14.44 -6.64
N PHE A 48 -4.19 -14.61 -6.19
CA PHE A 48 -4.61 -15.82 -5.47
C PHE A 48 -5.11 -16.87 -6.45
N LYS A 49 -4.58 -18.09 -6.37
CA LYS A 49 -4.99 -19.21 -7.25
C LYS A 49 -6.41 -19.68 -7.00
N GLN A 50 -6.92 -19.44 -5.79
CA GLN A 50 -8.25 -19.83 -5.34
C GLN A 50 -8.92 -18.63 -4.68
N HIS A 51 -10.24 -18.65 -4.66
CA HIS A 51 -11.00 -17.65 -3.90
C HIS A 51 -10.61 -17.70 -2.43
N VAL A 52 -10.40 -16.52 -1.82
CA VAL A 52 -10.03 -16.38 -0.40
C VAL A 52 -11.11 -15.63 0.35
N ASN A 53 -11.56 -16.19 1.46
CA ASN A 53 -12.62 -15.61 2.31
C ASN A 53 -12.01 -14.71 3.38
N GLY A 54 -11.54 -13.53 2.97
CA GLY A 54 -11.06 -12.50 3.87
C GLY A 54 -9.58 -12.57 4.22
N ILE A 55 -9.20 -11.66 5.09
CA ILE A 55 -7.80 -11.40 5.46
C ILE A 55 -7.11 -12.61 6.12
N ASN A 56 -7.85 -13.45 6.84
CA ASN A 56 -7.28 -14.62 7.49
C ASN A 56 -6.69 -15.63 6.50
N GLU A 57 -7.39 -15.87 5.39
CA GLU A 57 -6.93 -16.78 4.34
C GLU A 57 -5.90 -16.09 3.45
N ALA A 58 -6.13 -14.83 3.09
CA ALA A 58 -5.22 -14.04 2.28
C ALA A 58 -3.83 -13.93 2.92
N SER A 59 -3.76 -13.70 4.23
CA SER A 59 -2.49 -13.51 4.94
C SER A 59 -1.58 -14.74 4.88
N LYS A 60 -2.12 -15.94 4.87
CA LYS A 60 -1.35 -17.20 4.75
C LYS A 60 -0.63 -17.33 3.40
N GLN A 61 -1.11 -16.60 2.39
CA GLN A 61 -0.58 -16.69 1.02
C GLN A 61 0.34 -15.52 0.64
N TRP A 62 0.48 -14.49 1.48
CA TRP A 62 1.28 -13.31 1.14
C TRP A 62 2.73 -13.66 0.74
N ILE A 63 3.46 -14.35 1.59
CA ILE A 63 4.85 -14.76 1.31
C ILE A 63 4.94 -15.77 0.16
N PRO A 64 4.12 -16.86 0.11
CA PRO A 64 4.12 -17.75 -1.03
C PRO A 64 3.90 -17.07 -2.39
N ILE A 65 2.95 -16.15 -2.48
CA ILE A 65 2.68 -15.41 -3.71
C ILE A 65 3.87 -14.49 -4.07
N GLN A 66 4.45 -13.79 -3.12
CA GLN A 66 5.62 -12.93 -3.36
C GLN A 66 6.84 -13.74 -3.83
N LYS A 67 7.05 -14.93 -3.28
CA LYS A 67 8.10 -15.86 -3.75
C LYS A 67 7.83 -16.28 -5.21
N GLU A 68 6.59 -16.58 -5.56
CA GLU A 68 6.20 -16.92 -6.93
C GLU A 68 6.44 -15.75 -7.89
N ILE A 69 6.01 -14.54 -7.52
CA ILE A 69 6.26 -13.31 -8.30
C ILE A 69 7.75 -13.09 -8.57
N ASN A 70 8.60 -13.43 -7.62
CA ASN A 70 10.05 -13.19 -7.69
C ASN A 70 10.84 -14.29 -8.44
N LYS A 71 10.22 -15.37 -8.91
CA LYS A 71 10.89 -16.47 -9.61
C LYS A 71 11.65 -16.04 -10.86
N ASP A 72 11.14 -15.05 -11.57
CA ASP A 72 11.78 -14.53 -12.79
C ASP A 72 12.90 -13.53 -12.52
N LYS A 73 13.22 -13.25 -11.23
CA LYS A 73 14.28 -12.36 -10.76
C LYS A 73 14.16 -10.90 -11.21
N LYS A 74 13.03 -10.49 -11.78
CA LYS A 74 12.79 -9.08 -12.17
C LYS A 74 12.48 -8.23 -10.95
N ILE A 75 12.86 -6.94 -11.02
CA ILE A 75 12.47 -5.93 -10.03
C ILE A 75 11.12 -5.36 -10.45
N ARG A 76 10.19 -5.26 -9.50
CA ARG A 76 8.85 -4.71 -9.71
C ARG A 76 8.43 -3.80 -8.58
N PHE A 77 7.73 -2.76 -8.93
CA PHE A 77 6.99 -1.96 -7.96
C PHE A 77 5.62 -2.57 -7.69
N PHE A 78 5.22 -2.56 -6.43
CA PHE A 78 3.84 -2.87 -6.03
C PHE A 78 3.32 -1.80 -5.08
N LYS A 79 2.13 -1.28 -5.36
CA LYS A 79 1.39 -0.43 -4.42
C LYS A 79 0.83 -1.29 -3.29
N THR A 80 0.93 -0.78 -2.05
CA THR A 80 0.27 -1.40 -0.90
C THR A 80 -0.20 -0.37 0.12
N HIS A 81 -1.23 -0.75 0.88
CA HIS A 81 -1.64 -0.07 2.12
C HIS A 81 -1.46 -0.98 3.35
N SER A 82 -0.88 -2.16 3.16
CA SER A 82 -0.73 -3.12 4.26
C SER A 82 0.13 -2.58 5.38
N PHE A 83 -0.27 -2.88 6.60
CA PHE A 83 0.59 -2.85 7.77
C PHE A 83 1.80 -3.78 7.54
N LEU A 84 3.00 -3.32 7.87
CA LEU A 84 4.20 -4.11 7.75
C LEU A 84 4.46 -4.88 9.06
N GLY A 85 3.95 -6.09 9.13
CA GLY A 85 4.09 -6.93 10.33
C GLY A 85 3.38 -8.26 10.17
N ASN A 86 3.04 -8.84 11.30
CA ASN A 86 2.35 -10.11 11.37
C ASN A 86 0.84 -9.92 11.54
N TYR A 87 0.07 -10.64 10.77
CA TYR A 87 -1.35 -10.81 10.98
C TYR A 87 -1.62 -12.27 11.34
N LYS A 88 -1.98 -12.53 12.61
CA LYS A 88 -2.22 -13.89 13.13
C LYS A 88 -1.10 -14.89 12.79
N GLY A 89 0.16 -14.48 12.96
CA GLY A 89 1.34 -15.30 12.68
C GLY A 89 1.83 -15.27 11.23
N ASN A 90 1.10 -14.64 10.30
CA ASN A 90 1.49 -14.54 8.90
C ASN A 90 2.13 -13.17 8.63
N GLN A 91 3.39 -13.18 8.25
CA GLN A 91 4.15 -11.97 7.92
C GLN A 91 3.73 -11.40 6.56
N PHE A 92 3.55 -10.06 6.47
CA PHE A 92 3.15 -9.44 5.21
C PHE A 92 4.21 -9.59 4.12
N THR A 93 5.47 -9.32 4.44
CA THR A 93 6.62 -9.47 3.53
C THR A 93 7.89 -9.75 4.31
N SER A 94 8.96 -10.11 3.62
CA SER A 94 10.27 -10.40 4.22
C SER A 94 11.41 -9.84 3.38
N SER A 95 12.63 -9.82 3.93
CA SER A 95 13.85 -9.47 3.19
C SER A 95 14.17 -10.41 2.03
N GLU A 96 13.66 -11.66 2.06
CA GLU A 96 13.83 -12.60 0.94
C GLU A 96 13.02 -12.21 -0.30
N THR A 97 11.91 -11.49 -0.11
CA THR A 97 10.99 -11.13 -1.21
C THR A 97 11.04 -9.65 -1.57
N THR A 98 11.60 -8.82 -0.69
CA THR A 98 11.59 -7.35 -0.79
C THR A 98 12.99 -6.79 -0.98
N LEU A 99 13.16 -5.95 -1.98
CA LEU A 99 14.37 -5.17 -2.21
C LEU A 99 14.38 -3.87 -1.38
N GLY A 100 13.24 -3.22 -1.28
CA GLY A 100 13.08 -1.97 -0.54
C GLY A 100 11.66 -1.45 -0.54
N ALA A 101 11.47 -0.26 0.04
CA ALA A 101 10.17 0.41 0.07
C ALA A 101 10.30 1.94 -0.03
N ILE A 102 9.33 2.54 -0.69
CA ILE A 102 9.02 3.97 -0.61
C ILE A 102 7.74 4.08 0.20
N TYR A 103 7.79 4.73 1.35
CA TYR A 103 6.61 4.96 2.19
C TYR A 103 6.18 6.43 2.12
N VAL A 104 4.98 6.66 1.60
CA VAL A 104 4.40 8.00 1.53
C VAL A 104 3.61 8.25 2.81
N VAL A 105 4.06 9.24 3.59
CA VAL A 105 3.40 9.69 4.81
C VAL A 105 2.69 11.01 4.57
N ARG A 106 1.54 11.20 5.18
CA ARG A 106 0.75 12.44 5.15
C ARG A 106 0.26 12.78 6.54
N ASP A 107 0.16 14.06 6.86
CA ASP A 107 -0.42 14.55 8.12
C ASP A 107 -1.78 13.86 8.37
N PRO A 108 -1.97 13.20 9.54
CA PRO A 108 -3.20 12.45 9.82
C PRO A 108 -4.46 13.34 9.82
N ARG A 109 -4.34 14.63 10.09
CA ARG A 109 -5.46 15.59 10.01
C ARG A 109 -5.94 15.74 8.56
N ASN A 110 -4.99 15.81 7.63
CA ASN A 110 -5.27 15.87 6.19
C ASN A 110 -5.77 14.52 5.64
N VAL A 111 -5.29 13.41 6.20
CA VAL A 111 -5.80 12.07 5.90
C VAL A 111 -7.27 11.97 6.32
N LEU A 112 -7.61 12.42 7.54
CA LEU A 112 -8.97 12.40 8.07
C LEU A 112 -9.93 13.19 7.15
N SER A 113 -9.59 14.42 6.79
CA SER A 113 -10.40 15.23 5.86
C SER A 113 -10.57 14.54 4.50
N SER A 114 -9.51 13.90 3.99
CA SER A 114 -9.57 13.17 2.71
C SER A 114 -10.41 11.89 2.79
N LEU A 115 -10.46 11.21 3.94
CA LEU A 115 -11.32 10.05 4.18
C LEU A 115 -12.79 10.45 4.21
N LYS A 116 -13.12 11.55 4.91
CA LYS A 116 -14.48 12.11 4.92
C LYS A 116 -15.00 12.36 3.52
N ASN A 117 -14.23 13.06 2.70
CA ASN A 117 -14.62 13.39 1.33
C ASN A 117 -14.72 12.16 0.42
N HIS A 118 -13.86 11.17 0.60
CA HIS A 118 -13.77 10.02 -0.31
C HIS A 118 -14.83 8.94 -0.02
N TYR A 119 -15.14 8.73 1.26
CA TYR A 119 -16.07 7.69 1.70
C TYR A 119 -17.42 8.26 2.17
N SER A 120 -17.61 9.59 2.10
CA SER A 120 -18.75 10.29 2.66
C SER A 120 -18.94 10.03 4.17
N PHE A 121 -17.81 9.93 4.89
CA PHE A 121 -17.78 9.69 6.32
C PHE A 121 -18.09 10.95 7.10
N ASP A 122 -18.74 10.81 8.24
CA ASP A 122 -18.75 11.82 9.29
C ASP A 122 -17.41 11.87 10.06
N ASP A 123 -17.30 12.78 11.03
CA ASP A 123 -16.06 12.94 11.81
C ASP A 123 -15.74 11.70 12.65
N ASN A 124 -16.76 11.06 13.23
CA ASN A 124 -16.59 9.87 14.08
C ASN A 124 -16.16 8.65 13.27
N GLU A 125 -16.76 8.45 12.10
CA GLU A 125 -16.41 7.36 11.18
C GLU A 125 -14.97 7.50 10.66
N ALA A 126 -14.59 8.70 10.25
CA ALA A 126 -13.24 8.98 9.80
C ALA A 126 -12.21 8.82 10.92
N LEU A 127 -12.52 9.32 12.13
CA LEU A 127 -11.67 9.15 13.31
C LEU A 127 -11.53 7.67 13.69
N LYS A 128 -12.63 6.93 13.69
CA LYS A 128 -12.61 5.48 13.94
C LYS A 128 -11.74 4.76 12.91
N MET A 129 -11.80 5.14 11.63
CA MET A 129 -10.97 4.52 10.60
C MET A 129 -9.47 4.71 10.85
N ILE A 130 -9.02 5.91 11.23
CA ILE A 130 -7.58 6.17 11.42
C ILE A 130 -7.04 5.68 12.77
N THR A 131 -7.91 5.39 13.74
CA THR A 131 -7.52 4.94 15.10
C THR A 131 -7.72 3.45 15.33
N ASP A 132 -8.52 2.75 14.52
CA ASP A 132 -8.83 1.33 14.69
C ASP A 132 -7.62 0.46 14.32
N LYS A 133 -7.04 -0.19 15.34
CA LYS A 133 -5.89 -1.09 15.19
C LYS A 133 -6.23 -2.42 14.52
N THR A 134 -7.50 -2.76 14.40
CA THR A 134 -7.96 -4.01 13.78
C THR A 134 -8.40 -3.82 12.33
N ARG A 135 -8.30 -2.60 11.80
CA ARG A 135 -8.85 -2.21 10.52
C ARG A 135 -8.25 -2.96 9.34
N SER A 136 -9.14 -3.45 8.50
CA SER A 136 -8.84 -3.97 7.16
C SER A 136 -9.58 -3.15 6.12
N LEU A 137 -9.04 -3.08 4.90
CA LEU A 137 -9.76 -2.50 3.77
C LEU A 137 -10.73 -3.54 3.21
N MET A 138 -11.96 -3.13 3.01
CA MET A 138 -12.98 -3.91 2.30
C MET A 138 -13.08 -3.42 0.86
N SER A 139 -13.41 -4.31 -0.07
CA SER A 139 -13.75 -3.92 -1.43
C SER A 139 -15.08 -3.15 -1.45
N ASN A 140 -15.19 -2.15 -2.32
CA ASN A 140 -16.41 -1.35 -2.46
C ASN A 140 -17.62 -2.14 -2.99
N ASN A 141 -17.41 -3.33 -3.53
CA ASN A 141 -18.45 -4.12 -4.19
C ASN A 141 -19.12 -5.16 -3.28
N GLY A 142 -18.89 -5.14 -1.98
CA GLY A 142 -19.55 -6.03 -1.02
C GLY A 142 -19.34 -7.54 -1.21
N SER A 143 -18.82 -7.94 -2.35
CA SER A 143 -18.63 -9.34 -2.77
C SER A 143 -17.19 -9.86 -2.60
N HIS A 144 -16.23 -9.00 -2.33
CA HIS A 144 -14.83 -9.39 -2.20
C HIS A 144 -14.37 -9.27 -0.76
N ALA A 145 -13.77 -10.34 -0.29
CA ALA A 145 -13.14 -10.39 1.02
C ALA A 145 -12.05 -9.33 1.17
N SER A 146 -11.96 -8.72 2.34
CA SER A 146 -10.86 -7.82 2.67
C SER A 146 -9.55 -8.56 2.59
N LEU A 147 -8.63 -8.10 1.75
CA LEU A 147 -7.32 -8.72 1.54
C LEU A 147 -6.19 -7.95 2.21
N THR A 148 -6.45 -6.73 2.64
CA THR A 148 -5.44 -5.78 3.12
C THR A 148 -5.69 -5.42 4.58
N TYR A 149 -4.79 -5.83 5.46
CA TYR A 149 -4.78 -5.37 6.86
C TYR A 149 -4.00 -4.08 6.94
N ILE A 150 -4.66 -2.99 7.36
CA ILE A 150 -4.04 -1.66 7.41
C ILE A 150 -3.68 -1.20 8.82
N SER A 151 -4.38 -1.71 9.85
CA SER A 151 -4.28 -1.22 11.24
C SER A 151 -4.67 0.26 11.37
N SER A 152 -4.34 0.92 12.48
CA SER A 152 -4.48 2.37 12.61
C SER A 152 -3.42 3.11 11.80
N TRP A 153 -3.64 4.41 11.55
CA TRP A 153 -2.66 5.26 10.85
C TRP A 153 -1.29 5.22 11.54
N ALA A 154 -1.26 5.39 12.87
CA ALA A 154 -0.03 5.42 13.64
C ALA A 154 0.71 4.08 13.61
N GLU A 155 0.00 2.97 13.82
CA GLU A 155 0.60 1.63 13.79
C GLU A 155 1.09 1.27 12.38
N ASN A 156 0.34 1.64 11.33
CA ASN A 156 0.76 1.42 9.95
C ASN A 156 2.07 2.17 9.68
N TYR A 157 2.13 3.47 9.95
CA TYR A 157 3.34 4.26 9.79
C TYR A 157 4.52 3.68 10.58
N LEU A 158 4.31 3.41 11.88
CA LEU A 158 5.37 2.90 12.76
C LEU A 158 5.87 1.51 12.32
N SER A 159 5.01 0.66 11.77
CA SER A 159 5.42 -0.65 11.27
C SER A 159 6.45 -0.56 10.15
N TRP A 160 6.27 0.38 9.23
CA TRP A 160 7.25 0.66 8.17
C TRP A 160 8.46 1.42 8.71
N PHE A 161 8.26 2.38 9.61
CA PHE A 161 9.33 3.22 10.16
C PHE A 161 10.34 2.43 11.01
N LYS A 162 9.87 1.51 11.83
CA LYS A 162 10.72 0.70 12.73
C LYS A 162 11.33 -0.54 12.07
N ASN A 163 10.88 -0.92 10.89
CA ASN A 163 11.40 -2.10 10.20
C ASN A 163 12.87 -1.88 9.78
N SER A 164 13.73 -2.87 10.01
CA SER A 164 15.15 -2.84 9.65
C SER A 164 15.55 -3.92 8.64
N GLN A 165 14.60 -4.71 8.14
CA GLN A 165 14.89 -5.86 7.27
C GLN A 165 15.33 -5.47 5.85
N PHE A 166 14.95 -4.28 5.36
CA PHE A 166 15.28 -3.77 4.02
C PHE A 166 15.34 -2.24 4.01
N ARG A 167 15.92 -1.67 2.95
CA ARG A 167 16.00 -0.20 2.78
C ARG A 167 14.64 0.44 2.60
N ARG A 168 14.45 1.63 3.17
CA ARG A 168 13.20 2.40 3.08
C ARG A 168 13.50 3.86 2.83
N LEU A 169 12.72 4.46 1.96
CA LEU A 169 12.65 5.89 1.74
C LEU A 169 11.29 6.40 2.27
N PHE A 170 11.31 7.42 3.12
CA PHE A 170 10.10 8.08 3.58
C PHE A 170 9.94 9.40 2.85
N VAL A 171 8.75 9.60 2.27
CA VAL A 171 8.41 10.78 1.50
C VAL A 171 7.18 11.41 2.14
N LYS A 172 7.27 12.68 2.53
CA LYS A 172 6.12 13.44 3.01
C LYS A 172 5.30 13.92 1.82
N TYR A 173 4.00 13.66 1.86
CA TYR A 173 3.09 14.10 0.79
C TYR A 173 3.08 15.63 0.65
N GLU A 174 3.16 16.33 1.76
CA GLU A 174 3.19 17.79 1.80
C GLU A 174 4.40 18.35 1.03
N ASP A 175 5.58 17.73 1.18
CA ASP A 175 6.79 18.18 0.47
C ASP A 175 6.64 17.98 -1.04
N LEU A 176 5.99 16.88 -1.48
CA LEU A 176 5.73 16.62 -2.90
C LEU A 176 4.86 17.66 -3.59
N ILE A 177 3.95 18.33 -2.85
CA ILE A 177 3.06 19.33 -3.43
C ILE A 177 3.59 20.76 -3.31
N THR A 178 4.49 21.01 -2.34
CA THR A 178 5.08 22.34 -2.10
C THR A 178 6.43 22.52 -2.79
N ASN A 179 7.27 21.48 -2.78
CA ASN A 179 8.66 21.52 -3.26
C ASN A 179 8.83 20.66 -4.53
N LYS A 180 8.01 20.94 -5.55
CA LYS A 180 7.91 20.13 -6.77
C LYS A 180 9.20 20.04 -7.59
N TYR A 181 10.18 20.88 -7.33
CA TYR A 181 11.39 21.03 -8.15
C TYR A 181 12.69 20.87 -7.35
N GLU A 182 12.59 20.43 -6.10
CA GLU A 182 13.72 20.02 -5.27
C GLU A 182 13.80 18.48 -5.17
#